data_8d1a27ca957b96e040710798bf36fe21
#
_entry.id   8d1a27ca957b96e040710798bf36fe21
#
_cell.length_a   1.000
_cell.length_b   1.000
_cell.length_c   1.000
_cell.angle_alpha   90.00
_cell.angle_beta   90.00
_cell.angle_gamma   90.00
#
_symmetry.space_group_name_H-M   'P 1'
#
loop_
_entity.id
_entity.type
_entity.pdbx_description
1 polymer ?
#
loop_
_entity_poly.entity_id
_entity_poly.type
_entity_poly.pdbx_seq_one_letter_code
_entity_poly.pdbx_strand_id
1 'polypeptide(L)'
;MVKKIKTTQTEIDSLLAKNVELENNYKRVLADYQNQERRFKEGQGIFIKFANATLLEKILLNVDSLEMAQNHLKDAGLEMVIKQIHETLKTEEIQLIESDGKLFDPLTMDCLEVVPGKKDHVIETLSKGYLLFDKVLRPAKVKVGSGITKS
;
A
#
# COMPACT_ATOMS: atom_id res chain seq x y z
N MET A 1 64.54 36.23 8.25
CA MET A 1 63.69 35.52 9.21
C MET A 1 62.22 35.93 9.13
N VAL A 2 61.84 37.17 9.09
CA VAL A 2 60.43 37.65 9.11
C VAL A 2 59.55 37.12 7.95
N LYS A 3 60.11 36.97 6.72
CA LYS A 3 59.38 36.45 5.55
C LYS A 3 58.99 34.99 5.72
N LYS A 4 59.82 34.14 6.32
CA LYS A 4 59.58 32.71 6.51
C LYS A 4 58.49 32.48 7.57
N ILE A 5 58.46 33.33 8.61
CA ILE A 5 57.43 33.27 9.66
C ILE A 5 56.02 33.65 9.09
N LYS A 6 55.94 34.65 8.23
CA LYS A 6 54.67 35.05 7.58
C LYS A 6 54.12 33.98 6.65
N THR A 7 54.98 33.26 5.92
CA THR A 7 54.53 32.14 5.03
C THR A 7 54.00 30.99 5.82
N THR A 8 54.65 30.60 6.93
CA THR A 8 54.21 29.54 7.81
C THR A 8 52.86 29.86 8.50
N GLN A 9 52.66 31.14 8.88
CA GLN A 9 51.41 31.57 9.49
C GLN A 9 50.22 31.48 8.50
N THR A 10 50.42 31.89 7.23
CA THR A 10 49.40 31.78 6.19
C THR A 10 49.04 30.31 5.85
N GLU A 11 50.03 29.42 5.90
CA GLU A 11 49.79 27.97 5.72
C GLU A 11 48.99 27.39 6.88
N ILE A 12 49.30 27.76 8.13
CA ILE A 12 48.55 27.34 9.31
C ILE A 12 47.09 27.82 9.22
N ASP A 13 46.88 29.09 8.88
CA ASP A 13 45.51 29.65 8.76
C ASP A 13 44.71 28.96 7.67
N SER A 14 45.34 28.61 6.54
CA SER A 14 44.70 27.85 5.45
C SER A 14 44.34 26.43 5.85
N LEU A 15 45.20 25.78 6.64
CA LEU A 15 44.95 24.43 7.16
C LEU A 15 43.83 24.42 8.20
N LEU A 16 43.80 25.45 9.06
CA LEU A 16 42.72 25.63 10.03
C LEU A 16 41.36 25.85 9.33
N ALA A 17 41.33 26.71 8.28
CA ALA A 17 40.13 26.92 7.50
C ALA A 17 39.62 25.65 6.82
N LYS A 18 40.55 24.86 6.22
CA LYS A 18 40.20 23.54 5.64
C LYS A 18 39.70 22.54 6.68
N ASN A 19 40.29 22.58 7.88
CA ASN A 19 39.85 21.67 8.94
C ASN A 19 38.41 22.00 9.38
N VAL A 20 38.07 23.27 9.56
CA VAL A 20 36.70 23.72 9.87
C VAL A 20 35.75 23.36 8.77
N GLU A 21 36.13 23.50 7.50
CA GLU A 21 35.32 23.09 6.35
C GLU A 21 35.09 21.58 6.36
N LEU A 22 36.13 20.79 6.58
CA LEU A 22 36.03 19.33 6.65
C LEU A 22 35.13 18.86 7.85
N GLU A 23 35.27 19.51 9.00
CA GLU A 23 34.41 19.24 10.15
C GLU A 23 32.93 19.53 9.84
N ASN A 24 32.64 20.64 9.18
CA ASN A 24 31.31 21.02 8.79
C ASN A 24 30.73 20.03 7.76
N ASN A 25 31.53 19.65 6.77
CA ASN A 25 31.16 18.63 5.77
C ASN A 25 30.90 17.26 6.45
N TYR A 26 31.77 16.85 7.38
CA TYR A 26 31.60 15.64 8.15
C TYR A 26 30.29 15.64 8.94
N LYS A 27 29.99 16.72 9.67
CA LYS A 27 28.74 16.86 10.42
C LYS A 27 27.52 16.76 9.50
N ARG A 28 27.60 17.40 8.33
CA ARG A 28 26.53 17.34 7.33
C ARG A 28 26.33 15.92 6.80
N VAL A 29 27.41 15.25 6.38
CA VAL A 29 27.35 13.86 5.87
C VAL A 29 26.82 12.91 6.94
N LEU A 30 27.22 13.10 8.20
CA LEU A 30 26.71 12.28 9.32
C LEU A 30 25.20 12.46 9.51
N ALA A 31 24.72 13.71 9.43
CA ALA A 31 23.28 13.99 9.53
C ALA A 31 22.49 13.39 8.34
N ASP A 32 23.05 13.51 7.13
CA ASP A 32 22.46 12.92 5.91
C ASP A 32 22.41 11.39 6.01
N TYR A 33 23.48 10.77 6.51
CA TYR A 33 23.52 9.31 6.74
C TYR A 33 22.46 8.86 7.75
N GLN A 34 22.33 9.55 8.87
CA GLN A 34 21.32 9.23 9.88
C GLN A 34 19.90 9.36 9.33
N ASN A 35 19.63 10.40 8.54
CA ASN A 35 18.36 10.59 7.86
C ASN A 35 18.08 9.46 6.85
N GLN A 36 19.10 9.07 6.07
CA GLN A 36 18.98 7.97 5.11
C GLN A 36 18.75 6.64 5.82
N GLU A 37 19.44 6.36 6.91
CA GLU A 37 19.26 5.14 7.70
C GLU A 37 17.82 5.05 8.25
N ARG A 38 17.31 6.16 8.79
CA ARG A 38 15.93 6.20 9.27
C ARG A 38 14.93 5.92 8.15
N ARG A 39 15.06 6.63 7.01
CA ARG A 39 14.18 6.41 5.83
C ARG A 39 14.27 4.98 5.30
N PHE A 40 15.46 4.39 5.32
CA PHE A 40 15.66 3.01 4.90
C PHE A 40 14.92 2.03 5.82
N LYS A 41 15.03 2.18 7.14
CA LYS A 41 14.32 1.33 8.11
C LYS A 41 12.81 1.46 7.98
N GLU A 42 12.29 2.69 7.82
CA GLU A 42 10.87 2.93 7.58
C GLU A 42 10.40 2.27 6.27
N GLY A 43 11.15 2.45 5.18
CA GLY A 43 10.86 1.84 3.88
C GLY A 43 10.93 0.32 3.90
N GLN A 44 11.89 -0.27 4.62
CA GLN A 44 12.01 -1.71 4.78
C GLN A 44 10.79 -2.31 5.48
N GLY A 45 10.27 -1.67 6.52
CA GLY A 45 9.05 -2.11 7.19
C GLY A 45 7.84 -2.14 6.25
N ILE A 46 7.68 -1.11 5.41
CA ILE A 46 6.63 -1.05 4.40
C ILE A 46 6.84 -2.12 3.33
N PHE A 47 8.07 -2.28 2.85
CA PHE A 47 8.38 -3.30 1.84
C PHE A 47 8.03 -4.71 2.32
N ILE A 48 8.40 -5.09 3.55
CA ILE A 48 8.08 -6.40 4.11
C ILE A 48 6.56 -6.62 4.18
N LYS A 49 5.79 -5.62 4.62
CA LYS A 49 4.33 -5.70 4.70
C LYS A 49 3.67 -5.97 3.35
N PHE A 50 4.18 -5.38 2.28
CA PHE A 50 3.56 -5.45 0.95
C PHE A 50 4.33 -6.31 -0.06
N ALA A 51 5.40 -6.99 0.36
CA ALA A 51 6.21 -7.83 -0.54
C ALA A 51 5.38 -8.90 -1.27
N ASN A 52 4.35 -9.43 -0.61
CA ASN A 52 3.51 -10.49 -1.15
C ASN A 52 2.22 -9.96 -1.83
N ALA A 53 2.02 -8.64 -1.92
CA ALA A 53 0.78 -8.07 -2.44
C ALA A 53 0.42 -8.60 -3.84
N THR A 54 1.36 -8.60 -4.76
CA THR A 54 1.14 -9.10 -6.13
C THR A 54 0.82 -10.60 -6.17
N LEU A 55 1.41 -11.41 -5.29
CA LEU A 55 1.07 -12.82 -5.19
C LEU A 55 -0.35 -13.01 -4.65
N LEU A 56 -0.70 -12.24 -3.62
CA LEU A 56 -2.03 -12.27 -3.02
C LEU A 56 -3.12 -11.87 -4.01
N GLU A 57 -2.91 -10.83 -4.82
CA GLU A 57 -3.84 -10.46 -5.89
C GLU A 57 -4.13 -11.62 -6.85
N LYS A 58 -3.09 -12.37 -7.24
CA LYS A 58 -3.25 -13.54 -8.11
C LYS A 58 -3.99 -14.69 -7.42
N ILE A 59 -3.74 -14.91 -6.13
CA ILE A 59 -4.46 -15.91 -5.34
C ILE A 59 -5.93 -15.55 -5.22
N LEU A 60 -6.26 -14.27 -5.01
CA LEU A 60 -7.64 -13.80 -4.92
C LEU A 60 -8.45 -14.06 -6.18
N LEU A 61 -7.84 -14.07 -7.37
CA LEU A 61 -8.53 -14.47 -8.61
C LEU A 61 -8.96 -15.94 -8.59
N ASN A 62 -8.16 -16.81 -7.97
CA ASN A 62 -8.55 -18.22 -7.80
C ASN A 62 -9.67 -18.37 -6.77
N VAL A 63 -9.67 -17.56 -5.71
CA VAL A 63 -10.75 -17.53 -4.71
C VAL A 63 -12.06 -17.09 -5.37
N ASP A 64 -12.05 -16.04 -6.21
CA ASP A 64 -13.24 -15.64 -6.97
C ASP A 64 -13.78 -16.80 -7.83
N SER A 65 -12.88 -17.56 -8.48
CA SER A 65 -13.28 -18.72 -9.29
C SER A 65 -13.91 -19.83 -8.46
N LEU A 66 -13.40 -20.08 -7.25
CA LEU A 66 -13.98 -21.03 -6.31
C LEU A 66 -15.37 -20.57 -5.83
N GLU A 67 -15.54 -19.29 -5.54
CA GLU A 67 -16.84 -18.72 -5.15
C GLU A 67 -17.86 -18.82 -6.29
N MET A 68 -17.44 -18.56 -7.53
CA MET A 68 -18.30 -18.77 -8.70
C MET A 68 -18.71 -20.23 -8.85
N ALA A 69 -17.77 -21.17 -8.68
CA ALA A 69 -18.08 -22.60 -8.70
C ALA A 69 -19.06 -22.99 -7.60
N GLN A 70 -18.90 -22.45 -6.39
CA GLN A 70 -19.81 -22.69 -5.27
C GLN A 70 -21.22 -22.20 -5.56
N ASN A 71 -21.37 -21.03 -6.19
CA ASN A 71 -22.68 -20.49 -6.58
C ASN A 71 -23.44 -21.43 -7.53
N HIS A 72 -22.73 -22.21 -8.35
CA HIS A 72 -23.30 -23.19 -9.27
C HIS A 72 -23.54 -24.55 -8.62
N LEU A 73 -22.55 -25.05 -7.87
CA LEU A 73 -22.54 -26.41 -7.32
C LEU A 73 -23.31 -26.53 -6.01
N LYS A 74 -23.30 -25.49 -5.18
CA LYS A 74 -23.89 -25.46 -3.82
C LYS A 74 -23.45 -26.65 -2.97
N ASP A 75 -22.15 -26.98 -3.04
CA ASP A 75 -21.55 -28.08 -2.32
C ASP A 75 -21.07 -27.64 -0.93
N ALA A 76 -21.49 -28.38 0.10
CA ALA A 76 -21.14 -28.05 1.49
C ALA A 76 -19.63 -28.16 1.79
N GLY A 77 -18.92 -29.06 1.12
CA GLY A 77 -17.48 -29.24 1.27
C GLY A 77 -16.72 -28.05 0.69
N LEU A 78 -17.12 -27.60 -0.51
CA LEU A 78 -16.53 -26.43 -1.15
C LEU A 78 -16.79 -25.15 -0.35
N GLU A 79 -17.99 -24.99 0.23
CA GLU A 79 -18.31 -23.87 1.11
C GLU A 79 -17.38 -23.80 2.33
N MET A 80 -17.12 -24.98 2.95
CA MET A 80 -16.20 -25.07 4.08
C MET A 80 -14.78 -24.66 3.71
N VAL A 81 -14.29 -25.08 2.55
CA VAL A 81 -12.95 -24.69 2.03
C VAL A 81 -12.86 -23.19 1.80
N ILE A 82 -13.86 -22.59 1.15
CA ILE A 82 -13.91 -21.14 0.90
C ILE A 82 -13.90 -20.37 2.22
N LYS A 83 -14.68 -20.80 3.20
CA LYS A 83 -14.70 -20.19 4.53
C LYS A 83 -13.34 -20.27 5.21
N GLN A 84 -12.65 -21.40 5.14
CA GLN A 84 -11.32 -21.55 5.70
C GLN A 84 -10.31 -20.62 5.02
N ILE A 85 -10.40 -20.45 3.69
CA ILE A 85 -9.56 -19.51 2.95
C ILE A 85 -9.80 -18.08 3.46
N HIS A 86 -11.05 -17.65 3.63
CA HIS A 86 -11.38 -16.32 4.14
C HIS A 86 -10.87 -16.11 5.58
N GLU A 87 -10.95 -17.12 6.43
CA GLU A 87 -10.39 -17.05 7.79
C GLU A 87 -8.86 -16.89 7.74
N THR A 88 -8.19 -17.64 6.86
CA THR A 88 -6.74 -17.50 6.65
C THR A 88 -6.38 -16.10 6.15
N LEU A 89 -7.09 -15.58 5.15
CA LEU A 89 -6.86 -14.21 4.66
C LEU A 89 -7.00 -13.17 5.78
N LYS A 90 -7.99 -13.34 6.65
CA LYS A 90 -8.21 -12.45 7.78
C LYS A 90 -7.07 -12.50 8.82
N THR A 91 -6.47 -13.66 9.06
CA THR A 91 -5.29 -13.78 9.96
C THR A 91 -4.05 -13.11 9.39
N GLU A 92 -3.97 -12.96 8.07
CA GLU A 92 -2.90 -12.25 7.36
C GLU A 92 -3.21 -10.76 7.13
N GLU A 93 -4.15 -10.19 7.91
CA GLU A 93 -4.57 -8.79 7.81
C GLU A 93 -5.15 -8.40 6.45
N ILE A 94 -5.71 -9.38 5.72
CA ILE A 94 -6.44 -9.15 4.48
C ILE A 94 -7.93 -9.07 4.81
N GLN A 95 -8.50 -7.89 4.65
CA GLN A 95 -9.89 -7.61 5.00
C GLN A 95 -10.75 -7.45 3.75
N LEU A 96 -11.94 -8.03 3.78
CA LEU A 96 -12.93 -7.86 2.72
C LEU A 96 -13.51 -6.44 2.75
N ILE A 97 -13.59 -5.81 1.58
CA ILE A 97 -14.33 -4.56 1.41
C ILE A 97 -15.80 -4.90 1.28
N GLU A 98 -16.57 -4.60 2.32
CA GLU A 98 -18.03 -4.75 2.28
C GLU A 98 -18.61 -3.66 1.39
N SER A 99 -19.07 -4.01 0.21
CA SER A 99 -19.59 -3.07 -0.79
C SER A 99 -21.09 -3.16 -1.01
N ASP A 100 -21.70 -4.33 -0.88
CA ASP A 100 -23.13 -4.52 -1.19
C ASP A 100 -24.05 -3.62 -0.36
N GLY A 101 -24.91 -2.88 -1.04
CA GLY A 101 -25.88 -1.97 -0.44
C GLY A 101 -25.28 -0.70 0.19
N LYS A 102 -23.95 -0.54 0.20
CA LYS A 102 -23.26 0.64 0.73
C LYS A 102 -23.20 1.77 -0.29
N LEU A 103 -22.88 2.96 0.18
CA LEU A 103 -22.57 4.09 -0.70
C LEU A 103 -21.29 3.80 -1.46
N PHE A 104 -21.28 4.11 -2.74
CA PHE A 104 -20.09 3.95 -3.60
C PHE A 104 -18.93 4.84 -3.11
N ASP A 105 -17.78 4.24 -2.89
CA ASP A 105 -16.55 4.91 -2.49
C ASP A 105 -15.47 4.71 -3.57
N PRO A 106 -15.10 5.78 -4.30
CA PRO A 106 -14.08 5.69 -5.36
C PRO A 106 -12.69 5.29 -4.88
N LEU A 107 -12.40 5.36 -3.57
CA LEU A 107 -11.10 4.97 -3.02
C LEU A 107 -10.95 3.45 -2.88
N THR A 108 -12.06 2.76 -2.72
CA THR A 108 -12.08 1.32 -2.42
C THR A 108 -12.87 0.48 -3.43
N MET A 109 -13.62 1.14 -4.33
CA MET A 109 -14.53 0.49 -5.28
C MET A 109 -14.35 1.03 -6.69
N ASP A 110 -14.46 0.15 -7.68
CA ASP A 110 -14.49 0.46 -9.12
C ASP A 110 -15.91 0.24 -9.67
N CYS A 111 -16.53 1.30 -10.17
CA CYS A 111 -17.83 1.20 -10.84
C CYS A 111 -17.64 0.68 -12.28
N LEU A 112 -18.13 -0.52 -12.58
CA LEU A 112 -18.10 -1.08 -13.92
C LEU A 112 -19.36 -0.75 -14.72
N GLU A 113 -20.50 -0.65 -14.06
CA GLU A 113 -21.79 -0.42 -14.70
C GLU A 113 -22.70 0.43 -13.81
N VAL A 114 -23.47 1.32 -14.45
CA VAL A 114 -24.53 2.06 -13.78
C VAL A 114 -25.88 1.44 -14.14
N VAL A 115 -26.61 0.98 -13.14
CA VAL A 115 -27.87 0.26 -13.30
C VAL A 115 -29.03 0.98 -12.60
N PRO A 116 -30.30 0.70 -12.96
CA PRO A 116 -31.43 1.23 -12.20
C PRO A 116 -31.36 0.80 -10.73
N GLY A 117 -31.57 1.75 -9.83
CA GLY A 117 -31.51 1.49 -8.40
C GLY A 117 -31.27 2.74 -7.57
N LYS A 118 -31.06 2.57 -6.26
CA LYS A 118 -30.84 3.69 -5.36
C LYS A 118 -29.57 4.45 -5.75
N LYS A 119 -29.71 5.77 -5.93
CA LYS A 119 -28.62 6.65 -6.39
C LYS A 119 -27.35 6.46 -5.54
N ASP A 120 -26.21 6.37 -6.23
CA ASP A 120 -24.86 6.31 -5.66
C ASP A 120 -24.65 5.14 -4.66
N HIS A 121 -25.54 4.14 -4.65
CA HIS A 121 -25.37 2.93 -3.85
C HIS A 121 -24.96 1.76 -4.73
N VAL A 122 -24.14 0.88 -4.14
CA VAL A 122 -23.79 -0.39 -4.75
C VAL A 122 -25.03 -1.28 -4.77
N ILE A 123 -25.41 -1.71 -5.97
CA ILE A 123 -26.55 -2.60 -6.20
C ILE A 123 -26.10 -4.06 -6.21
N GLU A 124 -24.91 -4.32 -6.76
CA GLU A 124 -24.35 -5.65 -6.89
C GLU A 124 -22.82 -5.57 -6.92
N THR A 125 -22.16 -6.46 -6.20
CA THR A 125 -20.71 -6.64 -6.25
C THR A 125 -20.37 -7.78 -7.21
N LEU A 126 -19.69 -7.43 -8.30
CA LEU A 126 -19.27 -8.39 -9.34
C LEU A 126 -17.98 -9.14 -8.95
N SER A 127 -17.07 -8.45 -8.26
CA SER A 127 -15.83 -9.03 -7.76
C SER A 127 -15.49 -8.36 -6.44
N LYS A 128 -15.21 -9.17 -5.43
CA LYS A 128 -14.92 -8.70 -4.08
C LYS A 128 -13.62 -7.91 -4.03
N GLY A 129 -13.63 -6.80 -3.31
CA GLY A 129 -12.44 -6.00 -3.02
C GLY A 129 -11.77 -6.43 -1.71
N TYR A 130 -10.48 -6.17 -1.59
CA TYR A 130 -9.72 -6.52 -0.40
C TYR A 130 -8.73 -5.42 -0.04
N LEU A 131 -8.58 -5.21 1.26
CA LEU A 131 -7.55 -4.38 1.87
C LEU A 131 -6.45 -5.29 2.41
N LEU A 132 -5.19 -4.88 2.27
CA LEU A 132 -4.06 -5.46 2.98
C LEU A 132 -3.55 -4.41 3.98
N PHE A 133 -3.71 -4.68 5.27
CA PHE A 133 -3.61 -3.66 6.32
C PHE A 133 -4.55 -2.46 6.00
N ASP A 134 -4.00 -1.28 5.79
CA ASP A 134 -4.76 -0.05 5.49
C ASP A 134 -4.75 0.35 4.01
N LYS A 135 -4.18 -0.49 3.13
CA LYS A 135 -4.09 -0.20 1.69
C LYS A 135 -5.02 -1.09 0.89
N VAL A 136 -5.64 -0.51 -0.13
CA VAL A 136 -6.41 -1.28 -1.10
C VAL A 136 -5.45 -2.20 -1.86
N LEU A 137 -5.62 -3.51 -1.67
CA LEU A 137 -4.93 -4.55 -2.42
C LEU A 137 -5.60 -4.72 -3.79
N ARG A 138 -6.93 -4.79 -3.77
CA ARG A 138 -7.76 -4.87 -4.97
C ARG A 138 -9.11 -4.18 -4.68
N PRO A 139 -9.54 -3.21 -5.52
CA PRO A 139 -10.83 -2.57 -5.35
C PRO A 139 -11.98 -3.56 -5.62
N ALA A 140 -13.13 -3.34 -4.99
CA ALA A 140 -14.34 -4.08 -5.30
C ALA A 140 -14.90 -3.59 -6.64
N LYS A 141 -15.21 -4.50 -7.55
CA LYS A 141 -15.87 -4.18 -8.81
C LYS A 141 -17.38 -4.26 -8.63
N VAL A 142 -18.05 -3.13 -8.84
CA VAL A 142 -19.45 -2.99 -8.44
C VAL A 142 -20.32 -2.40 -9.55
N LYS A 143 -21.63 -2.69 -9.47
CA LYS A 143 -22.67 -1.96 -10.19
C LYS A 143 -23.28 -0.93 -9.26
N VAL A 144 -23.42 0.31 -9.73
CA VAL A 144 -23.90 1.45 -8.94
C VAL A 144 -25.27 1.91 -9.43
N GLY A 145 -26.14 2.25 -8.50
CA GLY A 145 -27.50 2.72 -8.82
C GLY A 145 -27.51 4.13 -9.40
N SER A 146 -28.26 4.31 -10.49
CA SER A 146 -28.42 5.59 -11.21
C SER A 146 -29.38 6.57 -10.54
N GLY A 147 -30.11 6.15 -9.52
CA GLY A 147 -31.21 6.94 -8.93
C GLY A 147 -32.54 6.81 -9.71
N ILE A 148 -32.58 6.04 -10.79
CA ILE A 148 -33.80 5.78 -11.57
C ILE A 148 -34.32 4.41 -11.12
N THR A 149 -35.51 4.38 -10.56
CA THR A 149 -36.26 3.15 -10.34
C THR A 149 -36.96 2.76 -11.64
N LYS A 150 -36.77 1.52 -12.11
CA LYS A 150 -37.64 1.01 -13.17
C LYS A 150 -39.07 0.98 -12.64
N SER A 151 -39.94 1.79 -13.27
CA SER A 151 -41.40 1.67 -13.11
C SER A 151 -41.87 0.38 -13.74
#